data_6522dffe95b51c4c2561f3504d7e8063
#
_entry.id   6522dffe95b51c4c2561f3504d7e8063
#
_cell.length_a   1.000
_cell.length_b   1.000
_cell.length_c   1.000
_cell.angle_alpha   90.00
_cell.angle_beta   90.00
_cell.angle_gamma   90.00
#
_symmetry.space_group_name_H-M   'P 1'
#
loop_
_entity.id
_entity.type
_entity.pdbx_description
1 polymer ?
#
loop_
_entity_poly.entity_id
_entity_poly.type
_entity_poly.pdbx_seq_one_letter_code
_entity_poly.pdbx_strand_id
1 'polypeptide(L)'
;MYEGLASYFLPTGVLKYFEVTDFAEVPTLETEVLYTTELHIYLDERDNRPPDMSGSVSDGFGDESCFLDFPARDKKTVLHVRRRRWTMPDGTTKSVGLDKKIQLKHPGTRYSKDFALFLKKADG
;
A
#
# COMPACT_ATOMS: atom_id res chain seq x y z
N MET A 1 14.51 10.31 2.05
CA MET A 1 15.42 9.66 3.01
C MET A 1 15.00 8.25 3.37
N TYR A 2 13.75 8.03 3.78
CA TYR A 2 13.25 6.69 4.06
C TYR A 2 13.12 5.82 2.82
N GLU A 3 12.89 6.42 1.67
CA GLU A 3 12.53 5.71 0.43
C GLU A 3 13.66 4.81 -0.08
N GLY A 4 14.92 5.21 0.11
CA GLY A 4 16.05 4.40 -0.31
C GLY A 4 16.11 3.05 0.39
N LEU A 5 15.94 3.03 1.72
CA LEU A 5 15.89 1.79 2.49
C LEU A 5 14.55 1.08 2.31
N ALA A 6 13.44 1.82 2.27
CA ALA A 6 12.11 1.25 2.14
C ALA A 6 11.96 0.45 0.85
N SER A 7 12.67 0.82 -0.22
CA SER A 7 12.60 0.10 -1.50
C SER A 7 13.03 -1.37 -1.40
N TYR A 8 13.82 -1.73 -0.39
CA TYR A 8 14.23 -3.12 -0.16
C TYR A 8 13.18 -3.97 0.54
N PHE A 9 12.24 -3.34 1.22
CA PHE A 9 11.22 -4.03 2.03
C PHE A 9 9.83 -3.99 1.40
N LEU A 10 9.56 -2.98 0.59
CA LEU A 10 8.24 -2.75 0.00
C LEU A 10 8.09 -3.50 -1.33
N PRO A 11 6.86 -3.73 -1.78
CA PRO A 11 6.63 -4.32 -3.09
C PRO A 11 7.34 -3.56 -4.20
N THR A 12 7.88 -4.30 -5.17
CA THR A 12 8.63 -3.72 -6.27
C THR A 12 7.83 -2.67 -7.01
N GLY A 13 8.43 -1.49 -7.22
CA GLY A 13 7.82 -0.41 -7.98
C GLY A 13 6.84 0.45 -7.20
N VAL A 14 6.55 0.12 -5.94
CA VAL A 14 5.54 0.85 -5.17
C VAL A 14 5.90 2.34 -5.03
N LEU A 15 7.17 2.65 -4.83
CA LEU A 15 7.61 4.04 -4.58
C LEU A 15 7.54 4.93 -5.81
N LYS A 16 7.31 4.36 -6.99
CA LYS A 16 7.04 5.14 -8.19
C LYS A 16 5.65 5.81 -8.12
N TYR A 17 4.68 5.13 -7.52
CA TYR A 17 3.28 5.56 -7.49
C TYR A 17 2.79 6.01 -6.12
N PHE A 18 3.51 5.66 -5.06
CA PHE A 18 3.16 5.98 -3.67
C PHE A 18 4.35 6.55 -2.95
N GLU A 19 4.08 7.34 -1.92
CA GLU A 19 5.13 7.81 -1.02
C GLU A 19 4.90 7.29 0.39
N VAL A 20 5.98 7.03 1.11
CA VAL A 20 5.92 6.67 2.52
C VAL A 20 5.69 7.96 3.31
N THR A 21 4.54 8.08 3.94
CA THR A 21 4.19 9.27 4.72
C THR A 21 4.50 9.10 6.20
N ASP A 22 4.49 7.86 6.69
CA ASP A 22 4.76 7.59 8.08
C ASP A 22 5.06 6.10 8.27
N PHE A 23 5.65 5.76 9.40
CA PHE A 23 5.74 4.38 9.86
C PHE A 23 5.70 4.36 11.38
N ALA A 24 5.24 3.25 11.94
CA ALA A 24 5.14 3.08 13.37
C ALA A 24 5.41 1.63 13.74
N GLU A 25 6.07 1.41 14.86
CA GLU A 25 6.30 0.09 15.41
C GLU A 25 5.49 -0.01 16.70
N VAL A 26 4.60 -1.02 16.77
CA VAL A 26 3.74 -1.22 17.94
C VAL A 26 3.84 -2.66 18.41
N PRO A 27 3.65 -2.93 19.72
CA PRO A 27 3.65 -4.30 20.22
C PRO A 27 2.50 -5.09 19.62
N THR A 28 2.75 -6.37 19.34
CA THR A 28 1.67 -7.29 18.95
C THR A 28 0.78 -7.61 20.15
N LEU A 29 -0.40 -8.15 19.86
CA LEU A 29 -1.28 -8.64 20.91
C LEU A 29 -0.61 -9.80 21.66
N GLU A 30 -0.93 -9.98 22.94
CA GLU A 30 -0.34 -11.01 23.79
C GLU A 30 -0.53 -12.43 23.26
N THR A 31 -1.55 -12.65 22.43
CA THR A 31 -1.82 -13.94 21.82
C THR A 31 -0.90 -14.26 20.64
N GLU A 32 -0.16 -13.28 20.14
CA GLU A 32 0.75 -13.48 19.02
C GLU A 32 2.06 -14.09 19.52
N VAL A 33 2.42 -15.28 18.99
CA VAL A 33 3.62 -16.00 19.43
C VAL A 33 4.80 -15.92 18.46
N LEU A 34 4.55 -15.55 17.20
CA LEU A 34 5.60 -15.50 16.18
C LEU A 34 6.26 -14.12 16.08
N TYR A 35 5.48 -13.08 16.29
CA TYR A 35 5.95 -11.71 16.10
C TYR A 35 5.84 -10.94 17.40
N THR A 36 6.91 -10.25 17.77
CA THR A 36 6.95 -9.44 18.99
C THR A 36 6.38 -8.05 18.78
N THR A 37 6.47 -7.54 17.55
CA THR A 37 5.98 -6.20 17.21
C THR A 37 5.35 -6.22 15.82
N GLU A 38 4.58 -5.16 15.54
CA GLU A 38 4.05 -4.88 14.22
C GLU A 38 4.68 -3.62 13.68
N LEU A 39 5.15 -3.69 12.44
CA LEU A 39 5.63 -2.53 11.71
C LEU A 39 4.52 -2.06 10.77
N HIS A 40 4.03 -0.85 11.00
CA HIS A 40 3.01 -0.22 10.17
C HIS A 40 3.68 0.78 9.24
N ILE A 41 3.44 0.63 7.94
CA ILE A 41 3.99 1.52 6.92
C ILE A 41 2.82 2.18 6.20
N TYR A 42 2.82 3.51 6.17
CA TYR A 42 1.74 4.31 5.60
C TYR A 42 2.16 4.84 4.24
N LEU A 43 1.37 4.50 3.21
CA LEU A 43 1.65 4.81 1.83
C LEU A 43 0.49 5.64 1.25
N ASP A 44 0.80 6.84 0.78
CA ASP A 44 -0.17 7.68 0.11
C ASP A 44 0.16 7.75 -1.38
N GLU A 45 -0.85 7.64 -2.22
CA GLU A 45 -0.68 7.73 -3.66
C GLU A 45 -0.14 9.11 -4.05
N ARG A 46 0.85 9.10 -4.97
CA ARG A 46 1.36 10.33 -5.57
C ARG A 46 0.36 10.87 -6.60
N ASP A 47 0.67 12.00 -7.19
CA ASP A 47 -0.11 12.51 -8.32
C ASP A 47 0.24 11.68 -9.57
N ASN A 48 -0.59 10.70 -9.85
CA ASN A 48 -0.42 9.77 -10.97
C ASN A 48 -1.38 10.09 -12.12
N ARG A 49 -1.93 11.32 -12.17
CA ARG A 49 -2.90 11.67 -13.21
C ARG A 49 -2.31 11.53 -14.61
N PRO A 50 -3.03 10.84 -15.51
CA PRO A 50 -2.67 10.85 -16.92
C PRO A 50 -3.06 12.20 -17.55
N PRO A 51 -2.55 12.52 -18.77
CA PRO A 51 -2.83 13.81 -19.41
C PRO A 51 -4.32 14.13 -19.58
N ASP A 52 -5.18 13.12 -19.77
CA ASP A 52 -6.62 13.33 -19.94
C ASP A 52 -7.33 13.74 -18.64
N MET A 53 -6.63 13.72 -17.51
CA MET A 53 -7.15 14.17 -16.22
C MET A 53 -6.55 15.51 -15.78
N SER A 54 -5.85 16.22 -16.66
CA SER A 54 -5.14 17.44 -16.29
C SER A 54 -6.06 18.56 -15.78
N GLY A 55 -7.33 18.56 -16.15
CA GLY A 55 -8.32 19.53 -15.67
C GLY A 55 -8.95 19.19 -14.33
N SER A 56 -8.60 18.05 -13.73
CA SER A 56 -9.14 17.64 -12.44
C SER A 56 -8.45 18.35 -11.29
N VAL A 57 -9.13 18.43 -10.14
CA VAL A 57 -8.55 19.00 -8.91
C VAL A 57 -8.58 17.95 -7.81
N SER A 58 -7.64 18.07 -6.87
CA SER A 58 -7.53 17.12 -5.76
C SER A 58 -8.79 17.14 -4.89
N ASP A 59 -9.31 15.96 -4.58
CA ASP A 59 -10.43 15.75 -3.66
C ASP A 59 -10.02 14.85 -2.49
N GLY A 60 -8.76 14.98 -2.06
CA GLY A 60 -8.23 14.21 -0.94
C GLY A 60 -7.97 12.74 -1.26
N PHE A 61 -8.20 11.90 -0.28
CA PHE A 61 -7.95 10.46 -0.37
C PHE A 61 -9.23 9.69 -0.07
N GLY A 62 -9.34 8.50 -0.65
CA GLY A 62 -10.37 7.54 -0.29
C GLY A 62 -10.06 6.85 1.03
N ASP A 63 -10.87 5.84 1.35
CA ASP A 63 -10.68 5.06 2.57
C ASP A 63 -9.34 4.32 2.53
N GLU A 64 -8.73 4.18 3.71
CA GLU A 64 -7.49 3.44 3.86
C GLU A 64 -7.72 1.95 3.67
N SER A 65 -6.84 1.32 2.91
CA SER A 65 -6.77 -0.15 2.81
C SER A 65 -5.61 -0.65 3.65
N CYS A 66 -5.85 -1.67 4.48
CA CYS A 66 -4.81 -2.30 5.29
C CYS A 66 -4.63 -3.74 4.85
N PHE A 67 -3.39 -4.16 4.67
CA PHE A 67 -3.10 -5.56 4.34
C PHE A 67 -1.69 -5.95 4.78
N LEU A 68 -1.46 -7.25 4.90
CA LEU A 68 -0.20 -7.80 5.37
C LEU A 68 0.77 -8.01 4.21
N ASP A 69 2.03 -7.67 4.44
CA ASP A 69 3.13 -7.96 3.53
C ASP A 69 4.09 -8.94 4.20
N PHE A 70 5.17 -9.30 3.51
CA PHE A 70 6.21 -10.14 4.10
C PHE A 70 6.68 -9.55 5.42
N PRO A 71 6.84 -10.39 6.46
CA PRO A 71 7.34 -9.88 7.72
C PRO A 71 8.79 -9.39 7.60
N ALA A 72 9.13 -8.38 8.36
CA ALA A 72 10.50 -7.88 8.47
C ALA A 72 11.10 -8.45 9.75
N ARG A 73 11.81 -9.56 9.62
CA ARG A 73 12.38 -10.29 10.75
C ARG A 73 11.27 -10.82 11.67
N ASP A 74 11.32 -10.46 12.94
CA ASP A 74 10.29 -10.81 13.93
C ASP A 74 9.12 -9.82 13.97
N LYS A 75 9.03 -8.94 12.96
CA LYS A 75 8.02 -7.90 12.92
C LYS A 75 6.99 -8.18 11.84
N LYS A 76 5.74 -8.28 12.25
CA LYS A 76 4.62 -8.36 11.33
C LYS A 76 4.52 -7.04 10.58
N THR A 77 4.43 -7.08 9.25
CA THR A 77 4.41 -5.87 8.43
C THR A 77 3.01 -5.62 7.90
N VAL A 78 2.47 -4.44 8.23
CA VAL A 78 1.13 -4.02 7.83
C VAL A 78 1.28 -2.79 6.94
N LEU A 79 0.76 -2.87 5.72
CA LEU A 79 0.74 -1.74 4.80
C LEU A 79 -0.60 -1.04 4.89
N HIS A 80 -0.57 0.28 5.03
CA HIS A 80 -1.73 1.16 5.02
C HIS A 80 -1.65 2.00 3.76
N VAL A 81 -2.61 1.84 2.86
CA VAL A 81 -2.56 2.47 1.54
C VAL A 81 -3.78 3.34 1.34
N ARG A 82 -3.55 4.60 0.96
CA ARG A 82 -4.62 5.52 0.59
C ARG A 82 -4.46 5.91 -0.87
N ARG A 83 -5.57 5.85 -1.62
CA ARG A 83 -5.64 6.23 -3.01
C ARG A 83 -6.19 7.65 -3.14
N ARG A 84 -5.61 8.44 -4.05
CA ARG A 84 -6.10 9.81 -4.29
C ARG A 84 -7.41 9.80 -5.04
N ARG A 85 -8.25 10.79 -4.73
CA ARG A 85 -9.47 11.07 -5.46
C ARG A 85 -9.34 12.43 -6.15
N TRP A 86 -9.95 12.53 -7.30
CA TRP A 86 -9.89 13.73 -8.13
C TRP A 86 -11.30 14.12 -8.54
N THR A 87 -11.61 15.42 -8.49
CA THR A 87 -12.87 15.95 -9.00
C THR A 87 -12.66 16.42 -10.42
N MET A 88 -13.40 15.84 -11.34
CA MET A 88 -13.33 16.18 -12.76
C MET A 88 -14.08 17.49 -13.04
N PRO A 89 -13.82 18.16 -14.20
CA PRO A 89 -14.52 19.41 -14.54
C PRO A 89 -16.04 19.29 -14.55
N ASP A 90 -16.58 18.09 -14.80
CA ASP A 90 -18.03 17.84 -14.77
C ASP A 90 -18.58 17.58 -13.37
N GLY A 91 -17.73 17.66 -12.34
CA GLY A 91 -18.13 17.45 -10.95
C GLY A 91 -18.07 16.02 -10.45
N THR A 92 -17.75 15.05 -11.33
CA THR A 92 -17.64 13.65 -10.91
C THR A 92 -16.33 13.39 -10.19
N THR A 93 -16.33 12.41 -9.29
CA THR A 93 -15.13 11.96 -8.57
C THR A 93 -14.54 10.75 -9.27
N LYS A 94 -13.22 10.76 -9.43
CA LYS A 94 -12.53 9.69 -10.14
C LYS A 94 -11.18 9.39 -9.49
N SER A 95 -10.77 8.12 -9.55
CA SER A 95 -9.43 7.67 -9.15
C SER A 95 -8.65 7.23 -10.38
N VAL A 96 -7.31 7.32 -10.30
CA VAL A 96 -6.44 6.85 -11.37
C VAL A 96 -6.38 5.33 -11.34
N GLY A 97 -6.56 4.68 -12.50
CA GLY A 97 -6.42 3.22 -12.59
C GLY A 97 -4.94 2.82 -12.60
N LEU A 98 -4.50 2.13 -11.56
CA LEU A 98 -3.11 1.66 -11.43
C LEU A 98 -2.98 0.14 -11.57
N ASP A 99 -4.06 -0.59 -11.71
CA ASP A 99 -4.05 -2.06 -11.64
C ASP A 99 -3.17 -2.71 -12.71
N LYS A 100 -3.02 -2.08 -13.87
CA LYS A 100 -2.14 -2.57 -14.93
C LYS A 100 -0.68 -2.18 -14.73
N LYS A 101 -0.40 -1.22 -13.84
CA LYS A 101 0.94 -0.71 -13.56
C LYS A 101 1.52 -1.31 -12.30
N ILE A 102 0.69 -1.46 -11.28
CA ILE A 102 1.09 -2.03 -10.00
C ILE A 102 -0.14 -2.59 -9.29
N GLN A 103 0.01 -3.77 -8.73
CA GLN A 103 -1.02 -4.40 -7.91
C GLN A 103 -0.42 -4.69 -6.54
N LEU A 104 -0.81 -3.92 -5.55
CA LEU A 104 -0.24 -4.05 -4.20
C LEU A 104 -0.89 -5.17 -3.41
N LYS A 105 -2.21 -5.29 -3.49
CA LYS A 105 -2.98 -6.25 -2.71
C LYS A 105 -3.52 -7.34 -3.63
N HIS A 106 -3.44 -8.60 -3.18
CA HIS A 106 -4.08 -9.70 -3.90
C HIS A 106 -5.59 -9.63 -3.72
N PRO A 107 -6.40 -9.64 -4.81
CA PRO A 107 -7.85 -9.53 -4.71
C PRO A 107 -8.46 -10.61 -3.81
N GLY A 108 -9.42 -10.23 -2.98
CA GLY A 108 -10.12 -11.15 -2.09
C GLY A 108 -9.33 -11.61 -0.89
N THR A 109 -8.13 -11.08 -0.66
CA THR A 109 -7.30 -11.42 0.49
C THR A 109 -6.94 -10.18 1.28
N ARG A 110 -6.38 -10.38 2.48
CA ARG A 110 -5.79 -9.32 3.30
C ARG A 110 -4.27 -9.28 3.20
N TYR A 111 -3.72 -9.81 2.11
CA TYR A 111 -2.27 -9.91 1.90
C TYR A 111 -1.85 -9.11 0.68
N SER A 112 -0.60 -8.65 0.67
CA SER A 112 0.01 -8.11 -0.53
C SER A 112 0.06 -9.20 -1.60
N LYS A 113 0.15 -8.79 -2.87
CA LYS A 113 0.16 -9.73 -3.99
C LYS A 113 1.28 -10.76 -3.84
N ASP A 114 2.51 -10.31 -3.60
CA ASP A 114 3.66 -11.18 -3.53
C ASP A 114 3.59 -12.12 -2.32
N PHE A 115 3.13 -11.62 -1.19
CA PHE A 115 2.98 -12.43 0.02
C PHE A 115 1.89 -13.49 -0.15
N ALA A 116 0.76 -13.13 -0.77
CA ALA A 116 -0.31 -14.08 -1.05
C ALA A 116 0.18 -15.21 -1.97
N LEU A 117 0.94 -14.87 -3.01
CA LEU A 117 1.50 -15.87 -3.92
C LEU A 117 2.52 -16.77 -3.22
N PHE A 118 3.33 -16.21 -2.34
CA PHE A 118 4.27 -16.98 -1.52
C PHE A 118 3.53 -17.99 -0.64
N LEU A 119 2.47 -17.57 0.04
CA LEU A 119 1.68 -18.45 0.91
C LEU A 119 1.03 -19.58 0.12
N LYS A 120 0.53 -19.29 -1.07
CA LYS A 120 -0.04 -20.32 -1.94
C LYS A 120 0.99 -21.37 -2.33
N LYS A 121 2.21 -20.98 -2.65
CA LYS A 121 3.29 -21.92 -2.97
C LYS A 121 3.68 -22.77 -1.77
N ALA A 122 3.70 -22.19 -0.58
CA ALA A 122 4.05 -22.91 0.64
C ALA A 122 3.02 -23.98 0.98
N ASP A 123 1.74 -23.71 0.70
CA ASP A 123 0.64 -24.63 0.99
C ASP A 123 0.40 -25.67 -0.13
N GLY A 124 0.91 -25.35 -1.30
CA GLY A 124 0.65 -26.16 -2.46
C GLY A 124 1.78 -26.97 -2.94
#